data_32d3cb705974735b3703217aa9d66a02
#
_entry.id   32d3cb705974735b3703217aa9d66a02
#
_cell.length_a   1.000
_cell.length_b   1.000
_cell.length_c   1.000
_cell.angle_alpha   90.00
_cell.angle_beta   90.00
_cell.angle_gamma   90.00
#
_symmetry.space_group_name_H-M   'P 1'
#
loop_
_entity.id
_entity.type
_entity.pdbx_description
1 polymer ?
#
loop_
_entity_poly.entity_id
_entity_poly.type
_entity_poly.pdbx_seq_one_letter_code
_entity_poly.pdbx_strand_id
1 'polypeptide(L)'
;STWSWSLGNNGKRQFIMSEIVHAFLGRPDLKQVEIRLDNESREVLLGLVKQFRSMLIDDSDQSLQRLYPPAYLKDSELNDEYDDLVHDDLLKEKLESIDVLEKTIWLESIELEDFFAWMQVINSLRLVLGTRLNVSEEDEFDFGQIHNPEQTLFVWLAVLLEEAVIASNFSLEDFNKT
;
A
#
# COMPACT_ATOMS: atom_id res chain seq x y z
N SER A 1 11.75 9.30 -0.16
CA SER A 1 12.50 9.87 -1.28
C SER A 1 11.54 10.54 -2.24
N THR A 2 11.62 11.84 -2.34
CA THR A 2 10.96 12.59 -3.41
C THR A 2 11.80 12.45 -4.66
N TRP A 3 11.32 11.69 -5.61
CA TRP A 3 11.87 11.67 -6.95
C TRP A 3 11.39 12.93 -7.68
N SER A 4 12.26 13.87 -7.93
CA SER A 4 11.95 15.05 -8.73
C SER A 4 12.68 15.01 -10.06
N TRP A 5 12.01 15.44 -11.11
CA TRP A 5 12.61 15.65 -12.42
C TRP A 5 13.19 17.06 -12.51
N SER A 6 14.45 17.17 -12.82
CA SER A 6 15.08 18.45 -13.13
C SER A 6 15.66 18.42 -14.55
N LEU A 7 15.57 19.56 -15.24
CA LEU A 7 16.21 19.75 -16.53
C LEU A 7 17.69 20.05 -16.28
N GLY A 8 18.57 19.10 -16.62
CA GLY A 8 20.01 19.34 -16.65
C GLY A 8 20.40 20.30 -17.77
N ASN A 9 21.58 20.91 -17.65
CA ASN A 9 22.13 21.91 -18.60
C ASN A 9 22.20 21.49 -20.09
N ASN A 10 21.91 20.21 -20.39
CA ASN A 10 21.92 19.68 -21.77
C ASN A 10 20.52 19.26 -22.26
N GLY A 11 19.43 19.76 -21.67
CA GLY A 11 18.08 19.44 -22.11
C GLY A 11 17.66 17.97 -21.95
N LYS A 12 18.51 17.14 -21.36
CA LYS A 12 18.15 15.75 -20.98
C LYS A 12 17.55 15.76 -19.58
N ARG A 13 16.37 15.17 -19.44
CA ARG A 13 15.79 14.93 -18.13
C ARG A 13 16.71 14.00 -17.35
N GLN A 14 17.36 14.53 -16.34
CA GLN A 14 18.22 13.79 -15.45
C GLN A 14 17.46 13.50 -14.16
N PHE A 15 17.43 12.23 -13.78
CA PHE A 15 16.85 11.81 -12.52
C PHE A 15 17.82 12.22 -11.41
N ILE A 16 17.50 13.26 -10.69
CA ILE A 16 18.30 13.70 -9.55
C ILE A 16 17.68 13.11 -8.28
N MET A 17 18.43 12.28 -7.57
CA MET A 17 18.17 11.95 -6.18
C MET A 17 18.49 13.18 -5.34
N SER A 18 17.56 14.13 -5.24
CA SER A 18 17.63 15.16 -4.23
C SER A 18 17.31 14.52 -2.89
N GLU A 19 18.03 14.90 -1.85
CA GLU A 19 17.95 14.42 -0.47
C GLU A 19 16.83 13.43 -0.20
N ILE A 20 17.19 12.19 0.20
CA ILE A 20 16.25 11.09 0.45
C ILE A 20 15.30 11.54 1.57
N VAL A 21 14.18 12.15 1.20
CA VAL A 21 13.07 12.39 2.13
C VAL A 21 12.23 11.11 2.14
N HIS A 22 12.31 10.35 3.22
CA HIS A 22 11.46 9.18 3.41
C HIS A 22 10.00 9.62 3.53
N ALA A 23 9.07 8.85 2.92
CA ALA A 23 7.64 9.07 3.03
C ALA A 23 7.13 8.88 4.47
N PHE A 24 7.81 8.03 5.23
CA PHE A 24 7.48 7.68 6.60
C PHE A 24 8.73 7.71 7.47
N LEU A 25 8.59 8.24 8.69
CA LEU A 25 9.64 8.23 9.71
C LEU A 25 9.11 7.62 10.99
N GLY A 26 9.69 6.48 11.40
CA GLY A 26 9.39 5.85 12.68
C GLY A 26 9.84 6.72 13.87
N ARG A 27 9.00 6.82 14.89
CA ARG A 27 9.26 7.46 16.17
C ARG A 27 9.11 6.45 17.31
N PRO A 28 10.14 5.63 17.56
CA PRO A 28 10.04 4.54 18.54
C PRO A 28 9.76 5.02 19.95
N ASP A 29 10.28 6.17 20.35
CA ASP A 29 10.05 6.82 21.64
C ASP A 29 8.58 7.20 21.89
N LEU A 30 7.84 7.51 20.82
CA LEU A 30 6.44 7.92 20.87
C LEU A 30 5.47 6.80 20.43
N LYS A 31 5.98 5.67 19.93
CA LYS A 31 5.17 4.62 19.26
C LYS A 31 4.33 5.16 18.10
N GLN A 32 4.89 6.09 17.39
CA GLN A 32 4.24 6.79 16.28
C GLN A 32 5.07 6.70 15.01
N VAL A 33 4.42 6.98 13.89
CA VAL A 33 5.05 7.17 12.59
C VAL A 33 4.67 8.55 12.06
N GLU A 34 5.68 9.32 11.70
CA GLU A 34 5.52 10.61 11.05
C GLU A 34 5.25 10.40 9.56
N ILE A 35 4.19 11.02 9.06
CA ILE A 35 3.77 10.95 7.66
C ILE A 35 4.32 12.15 6.92
N ARG A 36 5.27 11.93 6.02
CA ARG A 36 5.96 12.97 5.24
C ARG A 36 5.50 13.05 3.78
N LEU A 37 4.36 12.45 3.46
CA LEU A 37 3.75 12.60 2.15
C LEU A 37 3.30 14.05 1.95
N ASP A 38 3.54 14.60 0.77
CA ASP A 38 2.95 15.87 0.36
C ASP A 38 1.44 15.75 0.14
N ASN A 39 0.77 16.89 -0.01
CA ASN A 39 -0.67 16.93 -0.16
C ASN A 39 -1.15 16.22 -1.43
N GLU A 40 -0.41 16.36 -2.53
CA GLU A 40 -0.73 15.70 -3.79
C GLU A 40 -0.68 14.16 -3.66
N SER A 41 0.36 13.63 -3.03
CA SER A 41 0.48 12.19 -2.77
C SER A 41 -0.64 11.68 -1.86
N ARG A 42 -1.03 12.46 -0.84
CA ARG A 42 -2.16 12.11 0.05
C ARG A 42 -3.48 12.09 -0.73
N GLU A 43 -3.72 13.05 -1.62
CA GLU A 43 -4.92 13.07 -2.48
C GLU A 43 -4.96 11.88 -3.45
N VAL A 44 -3.83 11.54 -4.06
CA VAL A 44 -3.73 10.36 -4.95
C VAL A 44 -4.03 9.08 -4.17
N LEU A 45 -3.43 8.92 -3.00
CA LEU A 45 -3.66 7.74 -2.16
C LEU A 45 -5.13 7.65 -1.73
N LEU A 46 -5.72 8.77 -1.29
CA LEU A 46 -7.13 8.82 -0.90
C LEU A 46 -8.06 8.48 -2.07
N GLY A 47 -7.76 8.96 -3.28
CA GLY A 47 -8.51 8.63 -4.49
C GLY A 47 -8.46 7.13 -4.81
N LEU A 48 -7.29 6.51 -4.72
CA LEU A 48 -7.12 5.06 -4.90
C LEU A 48 -7.89 4.26 -3.84
N VAL A 49 -7.84 4.69 -2.60
CA VAL A 49 -8.54 4.04 -1.48
C VAL A 49 -10.05 4.10 -1.65
N LYS A 50 -10.60 5.22 -2.13
CA LYS A 50 -12.04 5.35 -2.42
C LYS A 50 -12.49 4.40 -3.53
N GLN A 51 -11.71 4.28 -4.60
CA GLN A 51 -11.97 3.32 -5.66
C GLN A 51 -11.90 1.88 -5.14
N PHE A 52 -10.89 1.57 -4.33
CA PHE A 52 -10.72 0.27 -3.74
C PHE A 52 -11.89 -0.12 -2.82
N ARG A 53 -12.38 0.81 -1.99
CA ARG A 53 -13.59 0.61 -1.18
C ARG A 53 -14.79 0.23 -2.06
N SER A 54 -15.02 0.95 -3.14
CA SER A 54 -16.11 0.66 -4.08
C SER A 54 -15.98 -0.72 -4.70
N MET A 55 -14.77 -1.12 -5.09
CA MET A 55 -14.49 -2.46 -5.63
C MET A 55 -14.78 -3.56 -4.62
N LEU A 56 -14.36 -3.38 -3.37
CA LEU A 56 -14.60 -4.35 -2.28
C LEU A 56 -16.10 -4.54 -2.01
N ILE A 57 -16.87 -3.46 -2.03
CA ILE A 57 -18.32 -3.51 -1.81
C ILE A 57 -19.03 -4.19 -2.97
N ASP A 58 -18.63 -3.91 -4.21
CA ASP A 58 -19.20 -4.54 -5.41
C ASP A 58 -18.80 -6.02 -5.54
N ASP A 59 -17.59 -6.38 -5.07
CA ASP A 59 -17.04 -7.75 -5.00
C ASP A 59 -17.12 -8.56 -6.32
N SER A 60 -17.24 -7.89 -7.45
CA SER A 60 -17.36 -8.51 -8.78
C SER A 60 -16.06 -8.48 -9.58
N ASP A 61 -15.05 -7.73 -9.15
CA ASP A 61 -13.80 -7.54 -9.86
C ASP A 61 -12.84 -8.72 -9.62
N GLN A 62 -12.40 -9.37 -10.69
CA GLN A 62 -11.47 -10.50 -10.64
C GLN A 62 -10.10 -10.10 -10.04
N SER A 63 -9.70 -8.84 -10.12
CA SER A 63 -8.45 -8.36 -9.54
C SER A 63 -8.40 -8.44 -8.01
N LEU A 64 -9.55 -8.62 -7.35
CA LEU A 64 -9.64 -8.83 -5.91
C LEU A 64 -9.25 -10.25 -5.45
N GLN A 65 -9.13 -11.20 -6.35
CA GLN A 65 -8.87 -12.60 -6.00
C GLN A 65 -7.60 -12.82 -5.17
N ARG A 66 -6.56 -12.02 -5.40
CA ARG A 66 -5.30 -12.09 -4.64
C ARG A 66 -5.44 -11.62 -3.18
N LEU A 67 -6.51 -10.94 -2.84
CA LEU A 67 -6.74 -10.44 -1.48
C LEU A 67 -7.33 -11.51 -0.55
N TYR A 68 -7.83 -12.58 -1.14
CA TYR A 68 -8.48 -13.67 -0.41
C TYR A 68 -7.67 -14.94 -0.56
N PRO A 69 -7.57 -15.77 0.50
CA PRO A 69 -6.88 -17.05 0.39
C PRO A 69 -7.61 -17.95 -0.62
N PRO A 70 -6.86 -18.79 -1.37
CA PRO A 70 -7.48 -19.74 -2.27
C PRO A 70 -8.39 -20.70 -1.50
N ALA A 71 -9.58 -20.96 -2.03
CA ALA A 71 -10.48 -22.00 -1.50
C ALA A 71 -9.78 -23.35 -1.60
N TYR A 72 -9.48 -23.97 -0.46
CA TYR A 72 -8.97 -25.34 -0.39
C TYR A 72 -10.11 -26.31 -0.58
N LEU A 73 -10.40 -26.66 -1.81
CA LEU A 73 -11.47 -27.58 -2.21
C LEU A 73 -11.10 -29.02 -1.91
N LYS A 74 -11.72 -29.61 -0.89
CA LYS A 74 -11.87 -31.08 -0.85
C LYS A 74 -13.26 -31.61 -0.44
N ASP A 75 -14.17 -30.80 0.10
CA ASP A 75 -15.56 -31.18 0.36
C ASP A 75 -16.48 -29.97 0.19
N SER A 76 -17.42 -30.03 -0.78
CA SER A 76 -17.99 -28.86 -1.40
C SER A 76 -19.08 -28.10 -0.61
N GLU A 77 -19.82 -28.71 0.32
CA GLU A 77 -20.94 -28.02 0.97
C GLU A 77 -20.59 -27.35 2.32
N LEU A 78 -19.73 -27.97 3.12
CA LEU A 78 -19.24 -27.38 4.39
C LEU A 78 -18.17 -26.31 4.16
N ASN A 79 -17.47 -26.36 3.04
CA ASN A 79 -16.46 -25.39 2.66
C ASN A 79 -17.08 -24.06 2.18
N ASP A 80 -18.22 -24.10 1.50
CA ASP A 80 -18.88 -22.89 0.97
C ASP A 80 -19.33 -21.96 2.11
N GLU A 81 -19.93 -22.49 3.18
CA GLU A 81 -20.32 -21.69 4.34
C GLU A 81 -19.11 -21.14 5.11
N TYR A 82 -18.05 -21.94 5.25
CA TYR A 82 -16.81 -21.51 5.91
C TYR A 82 -16.06 -20.46 5.07
N ASP A 83 -15.98 -20.66 3.76
CA ASP A 83 -15.35 -19.73 2.83
C ASP A 83 -16.09 -18.40 2.79
N ASP A 84 -17.42 -18.40 2.82
CA ASP A 84 -18.24 -17.19 2.91
C ASP A 84 -17.99 -16.42 4.21
N LEU A 85 -17.92 -17.11 5.35
CA LEU A 85 -17.61 -16.48 6.65
C LEU A 85 -16.21 -15.87 6.67
N VAL A 86 -15.19 -16.59 6.17
CA VAL A 86 -13.82 -16.10 6.09
C VAL A 86 -13.73 -14.90 5.14
N HIS A 87 -14.43 -14.96 4.01
CA HIS A 87 -14.50 -13.86 3.05
C HIS A 87 -15.10 -12.60 3.69
N ASP A 88 -16.23 -12.74 4.39
CA ASP A 88 -16.90 -11.62 5.06
C ASP A 88 -16.04 -11.01 6.17
N ASP A 89 -15.34 -11.83 6.95
CA ASP A 89 -14.44 -11.37 8.00
C ASP A 89 -13.24 -10.60 7.40
N LEU A 90 -12.64 -11.12 6.33
CA LEU A 90 -11.53 -10.46 5.63
C LEU A 90 -11.98 -9.16 4.95
N LEU A 91 -13.17 -9.15 4.36
CA LEU A 91 -13.76 -7.94 3.78
C LEU A 91 -13.95 -6.86 4.86
N LYS A 92 -14.51 -7.23 6.00
CA LYS A 92 -14.70 -6.33 7.14
C LYS A 92 -13.36 -5.76 7.62
N GLU A 93 -12.36 -6.59 7.81
CA GLU A 93 -11.01 -6.16 8.23
C GLU A 93 -10.40 -5.16 7.23
N LYS A 94 -10.54 -5.41 5.94
CA LYS A 94 -10.06 -4.49 4.90
C LYS A 94 -10.80 -3.15 4.91
N LEU A 95 -12.12 -3.15 5.09
CA LEU A 95 -12.90 -1.93 5.20
C LEU A 95 -12.55 -1.14 6.47
N GLU A 96 -12.32 -1.79 7.60
CA GLU A 96 -11.85 -1.16 8.84
C GLU A 96 -10.48 -0.50 8.64
N SER A 97 -9.55 -1.17 7.98
CA SER A 97 -8.23 -0.61 7.66
C SER A 97 -8.33 0.62 6.74
N ILE A 98 -9.23 0.59 5.77
CA ILE A 98 -9.53 1.75 4.91
C ILE A 98 -10.08 2.92 5.74
N ASP A 99 -11.01 2.66 6.66
CA ASP A 99 -11.55 3.69 7.54
C ASP A 99 -10.47 4.38 8.37
N VAL A 100 -9.52 3.62 8.90
CA VAL A 100 -8.38 4.17 9.64
C VAL A 100 -7.55 5.08 8.75
N LEU A 101 -7.19 4.64 7.54
CA LEU A 101 -6.41 5.44 6.61
C LEU A 101 -7.14 6.73 6.24
N GLU A 102 -8.41 6.67 5.88
CA GLU A 102 -9.21 7.86 5.51
C GLU A 102 -9.31 8.88 6.65
N LYS A 103 -9.43 8.42 7.89
CA LYS A 103 -9.48 9.31 9.07
C LYS A 103 -8.15 9.96 9.40
N THR A 104 -7.04 9.32 9.07
CA THR A 104 -5.70 9.73 9.49
C THR A 104 -4.86 10.31 8.35
N ILE A 105 -5.34 10.29 7.10
CA ILE A 105 -4.58 10.67 5.90
C ILE A 105 -4.00 12.09 5.97
N TRP A 106 -4.64 13.00 6.68
CA TRP A 106 -4.22 14.39 6.80
C TRP A 106 -3.43 14.70 8.08
N LEU A 107 -3.20 13.71 8.93
CA LEU A 107 -2.38 13.88 10.13
C LEU A 107 -0.89 13.88 9.77
N GLU A 108 -0.10 14.61 10.53
CA GLU A 108 1.37 14.63 10.39
C GLU A 108 2.03 13.41 11.05
N SER A 109 1.38 12.85 12.07
CA SER A 109 1.87 11.70 12.82
C SER A 109 0.69 10.84 13.25
N ILE A 110 0.86 9.53 13.21
CA ILE A 110 -0.16 8.56 13.59
C ILE A 110 0.42 7.50 14.51
N GLU A 111 -0.43 6.87 15.33
CA GLU A 111 -0.04 5.75 16.16
C GLU A 111 0.45 4.57 15.30
N LEU A 112 1.41 3.80 15.83
CA LEU A 112 1.97 2.65 15.11
C LEU A 112 0.89 1.62 14.74
N GLU A 113 -0.13 1.43 15.59
CA GLU A 113 -1.26 0.54 15.31
C GLU A 113 -2.05 1.00 14.07
N ASP A 114 -2.35 2.29 13.97
CA ASP A 114 -3.02 2.88 12.80
C ASP A 114 -2.14 2.77 11.55
N PHE A 115 -0.84 2.87 11.72
CA PHE A 115 0.11 2.72 10.61
C PHE A 115 0.11 1.29 10.04
N PHE A 116 -0.09 0.26 10.84
CA PHE A 116 -0.27 -1.10 10.34
C PHE A 116 -1.50 -1.21 9.44
N ALA A 117 -2.59 -0.51 9.75
CA ALA A 117 -3.75 -0.44 8.85
C ALA A 117 -3.40 0.21 7.51
N TRP A 118 -2.58 1.28 7.50
CA TRP A 118 -2.05 1.88 6.28
C TRP A 118 -1.26 0.87 5.44
N MET A 119 -0.39 0.10 6.07
CA MET A 119 0.42 -0.91 5.39
C MET A 119 -0.46 -1.97 4.73
N GLN A 120 -1.51 -2.43 5.40
CA GLN A 120 -2.47 -3.38 4.85
C GLN A 120 -3.18 -2.81 3.62
N VAL A 121 -3.63 -1.57 3.67
CA VAL A 121 -4.30 -0.89 2.54
C VAL A 121 -3.34 -0.72 1.36
N ILE A 122 -2.13 -0.22 1.59
CA ILE A 122 -1.12 -0.03 0.55
C ILE A 122 -0.77 -1.36 -0.12
N ASN A 123 -0.57 -2.41 0.65
CA ASN A 123 -0.30 -3.75 0.11
C ASN A 123 -1.48 -4.28 -0.71
N SER A 124 -2.71 -4.11 -0.24
CA SER A 124 -3.92 -4.52 -0.96
C SER A 124 -4.05 -3.79 -2.29
N LEU A 125 -3.84 -2.47 -2.32
CA LEU A 125 -3.83 -1.68 -3.54
C LEU A 125 -2.75 -2.15 -4.52
N ARG A 126 -1.56 -2.44 -4.04
CA ARG A 126 -0.46 -2.97 -4.85
C ARG A 126 -0.83 -4.31 -5.49
N LEU A 127 -1.42 -5.22 -4.71
CA LEU A 127 -1.84 -6.53 -5.20
C LEU A 127 -2.94 -6.43 -6.27
N VAL A 128 -3.92 -5.57 -6.08
CA VAL A 128 -5.00 -5.33 -7.06
C VAL A 128 -4.44 -4.76 -8.36
N LEU A 129 -3.60 -3.74 -8.29
CA LEU A 129 -2.96 -3.16 -9.47
C LEU A 129 -2.02 -4.15 -10.16
N GLY A 130 -1.24 -4.92 -9.41
CA GLY A 130 -0.37 -5.97 -9.95
C GLY A 130 -1.18 -7.03 -10.71
N THR A 131 -2.34 -7.41 -10.22
CA THR A 131 -3.24 -8.35 -10.90
C THR A 131 -3.77 -7.77 -12.21
N ARG A 132 -4.19 -6.50 -12.21
CA ARG A 132 -4.63 -5.81 -13.43
C ARG A 132 -3.54 -5.69 -14.48
N LEU A 133 -2.29 -5.47 -14.05
CA LEU A 133 -1.13 -5.37 -14.91
C LEU A 133 -0.54 -6.74 -15.30
N ASN A 134 -1.12 -7.83 -14.77
CA ASN A 134 -0.62 -9.19 -14.95
C ASN A 134 0.87 -9.36 -14.54
N VAL A 135 1.27 -8.68 -13.46
CA VAL A 135 2.60 -8.79 -12.87
C VAL A 135 2.64 -10.01 -11.95
N SER A 136 3.56 -10.93 -12.16
CA SER A 136 3.81 -12.03 -11.24
C SER A 136 4.79 -11.62 -10.14
N GLU A 137 4.82 -12.34 -9.02
CA GLU A 137 5.76 -12.09 -7.92
C GLU A 137 7.22 -12.35 -8.34
N GLU A 138 7.41 -13.10 -9.43
CA GLU A 138 8.72 -13.47 -9.98
C GLU A 138 9.21 -12.47 -11.05
N ASP A 139 8.35 -11.54 -11.48
CA ASP A 139 8.74 -10.56 -12.50
C ASP A 139 9.64 -9.48 -11.88
N GLU A 140 10.87 -9.40 -12.37
CA GLU A 140 11.72 -8.23 -12.13
C GLU A 140 11.13 -7.02 -12.87
N PHE A 141 10.68 -6.03 -12.10
CA PHE A 141 10.10 -4.83 -12.67
C PHE A 141 11.20 -3.94 -13.27
N ASP A 142 11.24 -3.82 -14.58
CA ASP A 142 12.15 -2.91 -15.27
C ASP A 142 11.64 -1.47 -15.18
N PHE A 143 12.19 -0.69 -14.25
CA PHE A 143 11.87 0.72 -14.05
C PHE A 143 12.14 1.60 -15.30
N GLY A 144 12.91 1.09 -16.26
CA GLY A 144 13.18 1.79 -17.54
C GLY A 144 12.03 1.72 -18.55
N GLN A 145 11.06 0.85 -18.34
CA GLN A 145 9.95 0.57 -19.26
C GLN A 145 8.57 0.98 -18.72
N ILE A 146 8.51 1.99 -17.85
CA ILE A 146 7.23 2.51 -17.36
C ILE A 146 6.58 3.34 -18.45
N HIS A 147 5.52 2.80 -19.07
CA HIS A 147 4.87 3.43 -20.21
C HIS A 147 3.44 3.93 -19.95
N ASN A 148 2.84 3.59 -18.79
CA ASN A 148 1.48 4.02 -18.49
C ASN A 148 1.30 4.42 -17.02
N PRO A 149 0.23 5.21 -16.71
CA PRO A 149 -0.04 5.70 -15.34
C PRO A 149 -0.26 4.58 -14.31
N GLU A 150 -0.85 3.45 -14.69
CA GLU A 150 -1.12 2.34 -13.77
C GLU A 150 0.19 1.67 -13.32
N GLN A 151 1.15 1.49 -14.22
CA GLN A 151 2.49 0.99 -13.87
C GLN A 151 3.21 1.95 -12.93
N THR A 152 3.11 3.25 -13.17
CA THR A 152 3.68 4.28 -12.28
C THR A 152 3.08 4.19 -10.88
N LEU A 153 1.75 4.04 -10.77
CA LEU A 153 1.07 3.87 -9.48
C LEU A 153 1.49 2.57 -8.78
N PHE A 154 1.61 1.48 -9.51
CA PHE A 154 2.06 0.20 -8.96
C PHE A 154 3.45 0.31 -8.35
N VAL A 155 4.40 0.90 -9.07
CA VAL A 155 5.78 1.13 -8.58
C VAL A 155 5.77 2.05 -7.36
N TRP A 156 5.01 3.12 -7.40
CA TRP A 156 4.89 4.05 -6.28
C TRP A 156 4.35 3.35 -5.01
N LEU A 157 3.31 2.54 -5.14
CA LEU A 157 2.76 1.76 -4.02
C LEU A 157 3.77 0.74 -3.48
N ALA A 158 4.55 0.09 -4.36
CA ALA A 158 5.60 -0.83 -3.95
C ALA A 158 6.70 -0.12 -3.15
N VAL A 159 7.12 1.06 -3.57
CA VAL A 159 8.10 1.90 -2.86
C VAL A 159 7.53 2.37 -1.51
N LEU A 160 6.28 2.83 -1.48
CA LEU A 160 5.62 3.22 -0.23
C LEU A 160 5.54 2.07 0.76
N LEU A 161 5.21 0.87 0.31
CA LEU A 161 5.14 -0.31 1.17
C LEU A 161 6.52 -0.66 1.74
N GLU A 162 7.57 -0.62 0.94
CA GLU A 162 8.93 -0.87 1.39
C GLU A 162 9.36 0.15 2.46
N GLU A 163 9.13 1.44 2.21
CA GLU A 163 9.41 2.50 3.20
C GLU A 163 8.57 2.33 4.47
N ALA A 164 7.31 1.93 4.35
CA ALA A 164 6.44 1.67 5.49
C ALA A 164 6.95 0.50 6.35
N VAL A 165 7.40 -0.57 5.74
CA VAL A 165 8.00 -1.71 6.45
C VAL A 165 9.25 -1.29 7.22
N ILE A 166 10.12 -0.51 6.61
CA ILE A 166 11.34 0.02 7.27
C ILE A 166 10.96 0.91 8.47
N ALA A 167 10.02 1.83 8.30
CA ALA A 167 9.58 2.73 9.36
C ALA A 167 8.92 1.98 10.53
N SER A 168 8.11 0.96 10.25
CA SER A 168 7.46 0.13 11.27
C SER A 168 8.47 -0.71 12.05
N ASN A 169 9.44 -1.32 11.36
CA ASN A 169 10.49 -2.11 12.00
C ASN A 169 11.36 -1.23 12.91
N PHE A 170 11.73 -0.04 12.47
CA PHE A 170 12.48 0.91 13.29
C PHE A 170 11.70 1.30 14.55
N SER A 171 10.40 1.50 14.44
CA SER A 171 9.53 1.82 15.58
C SER A 171 9.37 0.66 16.58
N LEU A 172 9.63 -0.58 16.16
CA LEU A 172 9.56 -1.78 17.00
C LEU A 172 10.90 -2.14 17.67
N GLU A 173 12.04 -1.72 17.11
CA GLU A 173 13.37 -2.14 17.60
C GLU A 173 13.69 -1.69 19.03
N ASP A 174 13.14 -0.57 19.48
CA ASP A 174 13.38 -0.08 20.85
C ASP A 174 12.68 -0.89 21.93
N PHE A 175 11.72 -1.76 21.59
CA PHE A 175 11.05 -2.65 22.54
C PHE A 175 11.94 -3.79 23.05
N ASN A 176 12.98 -4.15 22.32
CA ASN A 176 13.86 -5.26 22.66
C ASN A 176 15.11 -4.82 23.46
N LYS A 177 15.26 -3.54 23.75
CA LYS A 177 16.43 -3.01 24.50
C LYS A 177 16.15 -2.63 25.95
N THR A 178 14.95 -2.85 26.44
CA THR A 178 14.57 -2.74 27.86
C THR A 178 14.26 -4.12 28.40
#